data_bdfab7d834eb59e50fc2d3c1091364fc
#
_entry.id   bdfab7d834eb59e50fc2d3c1091364fc
#
_cell.length_a   1.000
_cell.length_b   1.000
_cell.length_c   1.000
_cell.angle_alpha   90.00
_cell.angle_beta   90.00
_cell.angle_gamma   90.00
#
_symmetry.space_group_name_H-M   'P 1'
#
loop_
_entity.id
_entity.type
_entity.pdbx_description
1 polymer ?
#
loop_
_entity_poly.entity_id
_entity_poly.type
_entity_poly.pdbx_seq_one_letter_code
_entity_poly.pdbx_strand_id
1 'polypeptide(L)'
;MRIAVCGLGFMGATHIKAITASPSVTLAAVVSSDPKKLAGDFSGVGGNLDTTSEAIDLSAVKKYSTIEEALADPEIDAVDLCLPTYLHAPQAIAALAAGKHVLIEKPMALSGADCDAIIAAAKAADRVVMCAQVLRFFPMYSVLPKDKPRAARFRRRCAAPGWGAWLKDKSRSGGGVFDLLIHDVDLMIHLYGSPQSVTATGYEDLAAGVDLIDAQFQYDGFSVSVSGGWHPGAYPFSMEYTIVTAAGTYDYSFPAGDPVFYAPGAEPQVLTPPEPVDGYRAQIEYFAQCASQNQLPADCLPETSAEAVRWTIQMEEARWK
;
A
#
# COMPACT_ATOMS: atom_id res chain seq x y z
N MET A 1 17.34 -8.40 10.19
CA MET A 1 17.58 -7.81 8.86
C MET A 1 17.84 -6.32 9.00
N ARG A 2 18.84 -5.79 8.32
CA ARG A 2 19.26 -4.38 8.35
C ARG A 2 18.65 -3.67 7.13
N ILE A 3 17.70 -2.76 7.37
CA ILE A 3 16.94 -2.08 6.31
C ILE A 3 17.32 -0.60 6.25
N ALA A 4 17.44 -0.06 5.03
CA ALA A 4 17.51 1.37 4.77
C ALA A 4 16.15 1.88 4.28
N VAL A 5 15.58 2.88 4.96
CA VAL A 5 14.35 3.55 4.51
C VAL A 5 14.69 4.68 3.56
N CYS A 6 14.23 4.60 2.31
CA CYS A 6 14.48 5.56 1.24
C CYS A 6 13.25 6.43 1.00
N GLY A 7 13.39 7.73 1.28
CA GLY A 7 12.27 8.68 1.24
C GLY A 7 11.65 8.89 2.62
N LEU A 8 11.86 10.08 3.18
CA LEU A 8 11.41 10.48 4.51
C LEU A 8 10.15 11.37 4.44
N GLY A 9 9.16 10.91 3.67
CA GLY A 9 7.80 11.44 3.66
C GLY A 9 6.93 10.81 4.76
N PHE A 10 5.61 10.93 4.61
CA PHE A 10 4.64 10.34 5.54
C PHE A 10 4.86 8.83 5.71
N MET A 11 4.91 8.07 4.59
CA MET A 11 5.12 6.62 4.67
C MET A 11 6.50 6.25 5.23
N GLY A 12 7.57 6.98 4.85
CA GLY A 12 8.89 6.74 5.43
C GLY A 12 8.93 6.93 6.94
N ALA A 13 8.29 7.97 7.47
CA ALA A 13 8.16 8.18 8.91
C ALA A 13 7.35 7.06 9.59
N THR A 14 6.26 6.61 8.96
CA THR A 14 5.43 5.48 9.43
C THR A 14 6.24 4.18 9.47
N HIS A 15 6.98 3.87 8.40
CA HIS A 15 7.81 2.66 8.32
C HIS A 15 8.97 2.70 9.32
N ILE A 16 9.61 3.86 9.52
CA ILE A 16 10.65 4.02 10.55
C ILE A 16 10.10 3.68 11.94
N LYS A 17 8.91 4.20 12.30
CA LYS A 17 8.25 3.86 13.58
C LYS A 17 7.97 2.37 13.69
N ALA A 18 7.44 1.76 12.64
CA ALA A 18 7.15 0.32 12.59
C ALA A 18 8.44 -0.54 12.73
N ILE A 19 9.51 -0.17 12.02
CA ILE A 19 10.83 -0.83 12.12
C ILE A 19 11.40 -0.67 13.53
N THR A 20 11.35 0.52 14.11
CA THR A 20 11.86 0.78 15.47
C THR A 20 11.12 -0.02 16.53
N ALA A 21 9.83 -0.29 16.32
CA ALA A 21 9.02 -1.13 17.22
C ALA A 21 9.22 -2.65 16.99
N SER A 22 9.93 -3.05 15.94
CA SER A 22 10.13 -4.46 15.58
C SER A 22 11.34 -5.06 16.32
N PRO A 23 11.21 -6.26 16.89
CA PRO A 23 12.35 -6.98 17.47
C PRO A 23 13.22 -7.69 16.42
N SER A 24 12.74 -7.86 15.18
CA SER A 24 13.37 -8.68 14.13
C SER A 24 14.04 -7.87 13.02
N VAL A 25 13.77 -6.55 12.97
CA VAL A 25 14.26 -5.66 11.93
C VAL A 25 15.04 -4.50 12.56
N THR A 26 16.13 -4.11 11.92
CA THR A 26 16.98 -3.00 12.36
C THR A 26 16.96 -1.88 11.33
N LEU A 27 16.64 -0.67 11.76
CA LEU A 27 16.81 0.53 10.95
C LEU A 27 18.31 0.82 10.84
N ALA A 28 18.92 0.40 9.73
CA ALA A 28 20.35 0.57 9.50
C ALA A 28 20.69 1.95 8.94
N ALA A 29 19.82 2.46 8.07
CA ALA A 29 20.03 3.74 7.42
C ALA A 29 18.72 4.43 7.05
N VAL A 30 18.81 5.73 6.82
CA VAL A 30 17.77 6.56 6.20
C VAL A 30 18.35 7.34 5.02
N VAL A 31 17.54 7.52 3.98
CA VAL A 31 17.94 8.23 2.77
C VAL A 31 16.98 9.37 2.47
N SER A 32 17.51 10.59 2.37
CA SER A 32 16.74 11.78 1.98
C SER A 32 17.64 12.87 1.44
N SER A 33 17.17 13.60 0.42
CA SER A 33 17.82 14.83 -0.02
C SER A 33 17.56 16.04 0.91
N ASP A 34 16.65 15.89 1.90
CA ASP A 34 16.33 16.94 2.86
C ASP A 34 17.14 16.75 4.16
N PRO A 35 18.11 17.67 4.44
CA PRO A 35 18.95 17.57 5.63
C PRO A 35 18.19 17.70 6.95
N LYS A 36 17.04 18.37 6.98
CA LYS A 36 16.20 18.48 8.17
C LYS A 36 15.61 17.13 8.53
N LYS A 37 15.10 16.40 7.55
CA LYS A 37 14.59 15.05 7.75
C LYS A 37 15.67 14.07 8.18
N LEU A 38 16.87 14.18 7.62
CA LEU A 38 18.04 13.41 8.07
C LEU A 38 18.44 13.75 9.53
N ALA A 39 18.14 14.96 9.99
CA ALA A 39 18.33 15.34 11.40
C ALA A 39 17.20 14.85 12.34
N GLY A 40 16.17 14.18 11.81
CA GLY A 40 15.03 13.68 12.60
C GLY A 40 13.86 14.69 12.72
N ASP A 41 13.90 15.80 11.98
CA ASP A 41 12.80 16.78 11.96
C ASP A 41 11.75 16.40 10.93
N PHE A 42 10.62 15.90 11.40
CA PHE A 42 9.44 15.52 10.62
C PHE A 42 8.29 16.52 10.79
N SER A 43 8.52 17.71 11.36
CA SER A 43 7.50 18.74 11.67
C SER A 43 6.75 19.28 10.44
N GLY A 44 6.98 18.95 9.27
CA GLY A 44 6.23 19.33 8.07
C GLY A 44 5.63 18.14 7.31
N VAL A 45 5.69 16.96 7.90
CA VAL A 45 5.22 15.74 7.25
C VAL A 45 3.73 15.55 7.56
N GLY A 46 2.88 15.67 6.53
CA GLY A 46 1.44 15.43 6.62
C GLY A 46 1.04 14.06 6.05
N GLY A 47 -0.11 13.54 6.48
CA GLY A 47 -0.69 12.28 6.02
C GLY A 47 -2.20 12.22 6.24
N ASN A 48 -2.86 11.21 5.70
CA ASN A 48 -4.30 10.98 5.86
C ASN A 48 -4.70 10.42 7.24
N LEU A 49 -3.75 9.83 7.94
CA LEU A 49 -3.92 9.33 9.29
C LEU A 49 -3.18 10.29 10.22
N ASP A 50 -3.81 10.72 11.30
CA ASP A 50 -3.22 11.60 12.32
C ASP A 50 -2.01 10.92 12.97
N THR A 51 -0.86 11.04 12.32
CA THR A 51 0.41 10.74 12.94
C THR A 51 1.05 12.06 13.30
N THR A 52 1.00 12.38 14.59
CA THR A 52 1.73 13.54 15.12
C THR A 52 3.17 13.51 14.61
N SER A 53 3.60 14.64 14.09
CA SER A 53 4.97 14.90 13.60
C SER A 53 5.96 14.95 14.77
N GLU A 54 6.07 13.86 15.53
CA GLU A 54 7.07 13.71 16.59
C GLU A 54 8.45 13.56 15.98
N ALA A 55 9.43 14.20 16.59
CA ALA A 55 10.83 13.99 16.24
C ALA A 55 11.19 12.51 16.40
N ILE A 56 11.85 11.94 15.39
CA ILE A 56 12.35 10.57 15.43
C ILE A 56 13.84 10.61 15.74
N ASP A 57 14.26 9.88 16.75
CA ASP A 57 15.69 9.75 17.07
C ASP A 57 16.42 8.91 16.02
N LEU A 58 17.20 9.57 15.19
CA LEU A 58 18.05 8.98 14.17
C LEU A 58 19.54 9.08 14.52
N SER A 59 19.90 9.28 15.80
CA SER A 59 21.31 9.49 16.23
C SER A 59 22.19 8.27 15.95
N ALA A 60 21.66 7.06 16.10
CA ALA A 60 22.37 5.79 15.87
C ALA A 60 22.20 5.24 14.44
N VAL A 61 21.52 5.96 13.54
CA VAL A 61 21.16 5.50 12.20
C VAL A 61 22.07 6.16 11.16
N LYS A 62 22.59 5.39 10.20
CA LYS A 62 23.37 5.93 9.07
C LYS A 62 22.49 6.84 8.22
N LYS A 63 23.06 7.89 7.66
CA LYS A 63 22.35 8.91 6.90
C LYS A 63 23.00 9.07 5.53
N TYR A 64 22.20 8.95 4.49
CA TYR A 64 22.63 9.09 3.11
C TYR A 64 21.82 10.18 2.40
N SER A 65 22.47 10.92 1.53
CA SER A 65 21.82 11.97 0.72
C SER A 65 21.21 11.41 -0.55
N THR A 66 21.73 10.29 -1.04
CA THR A 66 21.29 9.59 -2.26
C THR A 66 21.08 8.11 -2.00
N ILE A 67 20.27 7.48 -2.84
CA ILE A 67 20.01 6.04 -2.72
C ILE A 67 21.24 5.23 -3.12
N GLU A 68 22.03 5.71 -4.06
CA GLU A 68 23.26 5.08 -4.55
C GLU A 68 24.27 4.89 -3.41
N GLU A 69 24.38 5.86 -2.51
CA GLU A 69 25.24 5.75 -1.32
C GLU A 69 24.78 4.61 -0.40
N ALA A 70 23.47 4.49 -0.19
CA ALA A 70 22.90 3.40 0.62
C ALA A 70 23.05 2.04 -0.07
N LEU A 71 22.89 1.97 -1.39
CA LEU A 71 23.06 0.73 -2.18
C LEU A 71 24.50 0.23 -2.16
N ALA A 72 25.48 1.13 -2.09
CA ALA A 72 26.89 0.78 -1.99
C ALA A 72 27.32 0.28 -0.61
N ASP A 73 26.51 0.49 0.43
CA ASP A 73 26.84 0.04 1.79
C ASP A 73 26.60 -1.48 1.96
N PRO A 74 27.67 -2.28 2.22
CA PRO A 74 27.53 -3.73 2.43
C PRO A 74 26.82 -4.11 3.73
N GLU A 75 26.63 -3.16 4.66
CA GLU A 75 25.91 -3.42 5.89
C GLU A 75 24.39 -3.28 5.74
N ILE A 76 23.88 -2.89 4.58
CA ILE A 76 22.44 -2.84 4.27
C ILE A 76 22.05 -4.13 3.55
N ASP A 77 21.07 -4.86 4.10
CA ASP A 77 20.56 -6.10 3.53
C ASP A 77 19.41 -5.82 2.54
N ALA A 78 18.57 -4.83 2.85
CA ALA A 78 17.38 -4.48 2.09
C ALA A 78 17.13 -2.97 2.08
N VAL A 79 16.40 -2.51 1.09
CA VAL A 79 15.86 -1.14 1.02
C VAL A 79 14.34 -1.16 1.08
N ASP A 80 13.79 -0.15 1.74
CA ASP A 80 12.36 0.13 1.84
C ASP A 80 12.08 1.45 1.10
N LEU A 81 11.44 1.36 -0.05
CA LEU A 81 11.24 2.46 -0.99
C LEU A 81 9.94 3.21 -0.70
N CYS A 82 9.99 4.20 0.20
CA CYS A 82 8.91 5.12 0.52
C CYS A 82 8.98 6.41 -0.33
N LEU A 83 9.17 6.24 -1.63
CA LEU A 83 9.39 7.30 -2.60
C LEU A 83 8.10 7.69 -3.34
N PRO A 84 8.07 8.81 -4.10
CA PRO A 84 7.03 9.04 -5.10
C PRO A 84 6.95 7.91 -6.13
N THR A 85 5.74 7.52 -6.53
CA THR A 85 5.47 6.30 -7.31
C THR A 85 6.30 6.20 -8.61
N TYR A 86 6.51 7.31 -9.31
CA TYR A 86 7.30 7.32 -10.56
C TYR A 86 8.79 6.93 -10.37
N LEU A 87 9.28 6.93 -9.12
CA LEU A 87 10.64 6.51 -8.78
C LEU A 87 10.71 5.04 -8.36
N HIS A 88 9.59 4.36 -8.12
CA HIS A 88 9.59 2.99 -7.61
C HIS A 88 10.34 2.03 -8.54
N ALA A 89 9.97 1.99 -9.83
CA ALA A 89 10.57 1.05 -10.77
C ALA A 89 12.08 1.26 -10.97
N PRO A 90 12.58 2.46 -11.31
CA PRO A 90 14.01 2.64 -11.52
C PRO A 90 14.82 2.38 -10.25
N GLN A 91 14.32 2.76 -9.07
CA GLN A 91 15.05 2.57 -7.81
C GLN A 91 15.01 1.12 -7.34
N ALA A 92 13.88 0.42 -7.52
CA ALA A 92 13.79 -1.01 -7.20
C ALA A 92 14.74 -1.84 -8.07
N ILE A 93 14.78 -1.58 -9.38
CA ILE A 93 15.69 -2.28 -10.31
C ILE A 93 17.15 -2.01 -9.95
N ALA A 94 17.52 -0.77 -9.62
CA ALA A 94 18.87 -0.43 -9.18
C ALA A 94 19.24 -1.14 -7.87
N ALA A 95 18.33 -1.19 -6.90
CA ALA A 95 18.56 -1.86 -5.63
C ALA A 95 18.73 -3.39 -5.80
N LEU A 96 17.89 -4.01 -6.62
CA LEU A 96 18.01 -5.44 -6.96
C LEU A 96 19.34 -5.74 -7.67
N ALA A 97 19.76 -4.89 -8.62
CA ALA A 97 21.04 -5.03 -9.29
C ALA A 97 22.24 -4.87 -8.33
N ALA A 98 22.09 -4.07 -7.27
CA ALA A 98 23.07 -3.95 -6.18
C ALA A 98 23.01 -5.12 -5.17
N GLY A 99 22.17 -6.13 -5.41
CA GLY A 99 22.04 -7.31 -4.56
C GLY A 99 21.23 -7.10 -3.28
N LYS A 100 20.44 -6.03 -3.19
CA LYS A 100 19.57 -5.76 -2.05
C LYS A 100 18.19 -6.39 -2.25
N HIS A 101 17.55 -6.85 -1.14
CA HIS A 101 16.12 -7.12 -1.13
C HIS A 101 15.35 -5.81 -1.14
N VAL A 102 14.11 -5.80 -1.63
CA VAL A 102 13.35 -4.54 -1.82
C VAL A 102 11.92 -4.67 -1.31
N LEU A 103 11.56 -3.80 -0.38
CA LEU A 103 10.17 -3.48 -0.05
C LEU A 103 9.81 -2.19 -0.82
N ILE A 104 8.69 -2.19 -1.54
CA ILE A 104 8.25 -1.04 -2.35
C ILE A 104 6.91 -0.57 -1.81
N GLU A 105 6.78 0.72 -1.47
CA GLU A 105 5.46 1.28 -1.19
C GLU A 105 4.51 1.14 -2.38
N LYS A 106 3.22 1.06 -2.06
CA LYS A 106 2.18 1.02 -3.09
C LYS A 106 1.99 2.39 -3.77
N PRO A 107 1.55 2.41 -5.00
CA PRO A 107 1.48 1.32 -6.00
C PRO A 107 2.87 0.81 -6.37
N MET A 108 2.99 -0.47 -6.75
CA MET A 108 4.29 -1.08 -7.12
C MET A 108 5.02 -0.27 -8.21
N ALA A 109 4.29 0.20 -9.21
CA ALA A 109 4.74 1.10 -10.27
C ALA A 109 3.55 1.78 -10.95
N LEU A 110 3.79 2.66 -11.93
CA LEU A 110 2.74 3.35 -12.70
C LEU A 110 2.26 2.55 -13.93
N SER A 111 2.94 1.48 -14.30
CA SER A 111 2.56 0.65 -15.45
C SER A 111 2.78 -0.83 -15.18
N GLY A 112 2.03 -1.69 -15.89
CA GLY A 112 2.25 -3.13 -15.85
C GLY A 112 3.63 -3.53 -16.38
N ALA A 113 4.16 -2.81 -17.38
CA ALA A 113 5.49 -3.06 -17.94
C ALA A 113 6.60 -2.79 -16.91
N ASP A 114 6.50 -1.72 -16.12
CA ASP A 114 7.43 -1.42 -15.05
C ASP A 114 7.36 -2.47 -13.94
N CYS A 115 6.16 -2.95 -13.59
CA CYS A 115 5.99 -4.05 -12.63
C CYS A 115 6.70 -5.32 -13.12
N ASP A 116 6.52 -5.68 -14.40
CA ASP A 116 7.19 -6.84 -15.00
C ASP A 116 8.71 -6.69 -14.99
N ALA A 117 9.22 -5.49 -15.24
CA ALA A 117 10.66 -5.19 -15.18
C ALA A 117 11.23 -5.36 -13.76
N ILE A 118 10.49 -4.92 -12.73
CA ILE A 118 10.87 -5.14 -11.32
C ILE A 118 10.92 -6.63 -11.00
N ILE A 119 9.88 -7.38 -11.38
CA ILE A 119 9.79 -8.83 -11.13
C ILE A 119 10.94 -9.57 -11.83
N ALA A 120 11.22 -9.22 -13.09
CA ALA A 120 12.32 -9.79 -13.84
C ALA A 120 13.70 -9.49 -13.20
N ALA A 121 13.90 -8.25 -12.73
CA ALA A 121 15.11 -7.85 -12.02
C ALA A 121 15.29 -8.61 -10.69
N ALA A 122 14.23 -8.79 -9.91
CA ALA A 122 14.26 -9.54 -8.67
C ALA A 122 14.67 -11.00 -8.92
N LYS A 123 14.07 -11.62 -9.93
CA LYS A 123 14.41 -13.00 -10.35
C LYS A 123 15.85 -13.11 -10.83
N ALA A 124 16.33 -12.16 -11.64
CA ALA A 124 17.69 -12.16 -12.15
C ALA A 124 18.74 -11.97 -11.05
N ALA A 125 18.41 -11.17 -10.03
CA ALA A 125 19.29 -10.88 -8.90
C ALA A 125 19.23 -11.96 -7.80
N ASP A 126 18.30 -12.90 -7.87
CA ASP A 126 17.96 -13.84 -6.79
C ASP A 126 17.71 -13.09 -5.47
N ARG A 127 16.81 -12.11 -5.52
CA ARG A 127 16.42 -11.27 -4.38
C ARG A 127 14.91 -11.19 -4.24
N VAL A 128 14.47 -11.04 -3.02
CA VAL A 128 13.05 -10.85 -2.70
C VAL A 128 12.65 -9.41 -2.98
N VAL A 129 11.57 -9.24 -3.71
CA VAL A 129 10.82 -7.98 -3.83
C VAL A 129 9.41 -8.20 -3.32
N MET A 130 8.88 -7.25 -2.56
CA MET A 130 7.50 -7.23 -2.06
C MET A 130 6.93 -5.82 -2.20
N CYS A 131 5.69 -5.70 -2.63
CA CYS A 131 4.95 -4.43 -2.57
C CYS A 131 4.25 -4.32 -1.21
N ALA A 132 4.25 -3.14 -0.60
CA ALA A 132 3.67 -2.87 0.71
C ALA A 132 2.13 -2.76 0.65
N GLN A 133 1.46 -3.86 0.40
CA GLN A 133 0.00 -3.97 0.34
C GLN A 133 -0.57 -4.15 1.75
N VAL A 134 -0.52 -3.08 2.53
CA VAL A 134 -0.75 -3.10 3.99
C VAL A 134 -2.11 -3.62 4.42
N LEU A 135 -3.17 -3.53 3.59
CA LEU A 135 -4.49 -4.06 3.94
C LEU A 135 -4.46 -5.57 4.19
N ARG A 136 -3.55 -6.31 3.56
CA ARG A 136 -3.37 -7.76 3.78
C ARG A 136 -2.87 -8.08 5.20
N PHE A 137 -2.33 -7.07 5.89
CA PHE A 137 -1.74 -7.18 7.24
C PHE A 137 -2.53 -6.42 8.31
N PHE A 138 -3.50 -5.59 7.92
CA PHE A 138 -4.34 -4.90 8.90
C PHE A 138 -5.32 -5.86 9.57
N PRO A 139 -5.40 -5.84 10.93
CA PRO A 139 -6.26 -6.77 11.68
C PRO A 139 -7.72 -6.76 11.23
N MET A 140 -8.29 -5.58 10.91
CA MET A 140 -9.69 -5.46 10.49
C MET A 140 -9.97 -6.10 9.12
N TYR A 141 -8.93 -6.41 8.33
CA TYR A 141 -9.07 -7.12 7.05
C TYR A 141 -8.71 -8.60 7.17
N SER A 142 -8.03 -9.03 8.24
CA SER A 142 -7.69 -10.45 8.48
C SER A 142 -8.90 -11.33 8.78
N VAL A 143 -10.00 -10.71 9.20
CA VAL A 143 -11.27 -11.40 9.50
C VAL A 143 -12.13 -11.65 8.26
N LEU A 144 -11.71 -11.18 7.08
CA LEU A 144 -12.50 -11.30 5.85
C LEU A 144 -12.56 -12.75 5.36
N PRO A 145 -13.75 -13.21 4.90
CA PRO A 145 -13.88 -14.53 4.31
C PRO A 145 -13.18 -14.59 2.96
N LYS A 146 -12.48 -15.69 2.71
CA LYS A 146 -11.90 -16.02 1.39
C LYS A 146 -12.89 -16.78 0.49
N ASP A 147 -14.05 -17.13 1.03
CA ASP A 147 -15.10 -17.82 0.29
C ASP A 147 -15.73 -16.91 -0.76
N LYS A 148 -16.23 -17.50 -1.85
CA LYS A 148 -16.93 -16.79 -2.93
C LYS A 148 -18.10 -15.97 -2.35
N PRO A 149 -18.10 -14.63 -2.48
CA PRO A 149 -19.18 -13.80 -1.98
C PRO A 149 -20.39 -13.86 -2.91
N ARG A 150 -21.56 -13.46 -2.41
CA ARG A 150 -22.72 -13.13 -3.25
C ARG A 150 -22.59 -11.74 -3.83
N ALA A 151 -22.03 -10.82 -3.05
CA ALA A 151 -21.66 -9.47 -3.46
C ALA A 151 -20.60 -8.93 -2.50
N ALA A 152 -19.69 -8.10 -3.00
CA ALA A 152 -18.73 -7.38 -2.17
C ALA A 152 -18.67 -5.91 -2.60
N ARG A 153 -18.46 -5.04 -1.63
CA ARG A 153 -18.25 -3.60 -1.87
C ARG A 153 -17.09 -3.13 -1.02
N PHE A 154 -16.17 -2.40 -1.65
CA PHE A 154 -15.11 -1.66 -0.99
C PHE A 154 -15.27 -0.17 -1.32
N ARG A 155 -15.06 0.69 -0.33
CA ARG A 155 -15.15 2.13 -0.52
C ARG A 155 -14.08 2.84 0.29
N ARG A 156 -13.34 3.74 -0.39
CA ARG A 156 -12.27 4.51 0.23
C ARG A 156 -12.29 5.95 -0.26
N ARG A 157 -12.31 6.89 0.68
CA ARG A 157 -12.45 8.32 0.37
C ARG A 157 -11.55 9.14 1.26
N CYS A 158 -11.02 10.25 0.73
CA CYS A 158 -10.33 11.27 1.51
C CYS A 158 -10.34 12.62 0.77
N ALA A 159 -9.84 13.66 1.43
CA ALA A 159 -9.46 14.88 0.75
C ALA A 159 -8.25 14.62 -0.16
N ALA A 160 -8.12 15.41 -1.23
CA ALA A 160 -6.88 15.41 -2.01
C ALA A 160 -5.70 15.81 -1.13
N PRO A 161 -4.55 15.09 -1.19
CA PRO A 161 -3.38 15.40 -0.37
C PRO A 161 -2.86 16.82 -0.60
N GLY A 162 -2.66 17.58 0.48
CA GLY A 162 -2.09 18.94 0.45
C GLY A 162 -0.57 18.99 0.59
N TRP A 163 0.07 17.85 0.92
CA TRP A 163 1.49 17.78 1.32
C TRP A 163 2.45 17.33 0.22
N GLY A 164 1.97 16.91 -0.94
CA GLY A 164 2.81 16.46 -2.04
C GLY A 164 2.32 16.93 -3.38
N ALA A 165 2.95 17.96 -3.96
CA ALA A 165 2.57 18.49 -5.27
C ALA A 165 2.61 17.41 -6.38
N TRP A 166 3.51 16.41 -6.27
CA TRP A 166 3.62 15.31 -7.21
C TRP A 166 2.38 14.40 -7.25
N LEU A 167 1.61 14.34 -6.16
CA LEU A 167 0.38 13.52 -6.09
C LEU A 167 -0.69 14.02 -7.07
N LYS A 168 -0.77 15.32 -7.32
CA LYS A 168 -1.70 15.93 -8.29
C LYS A 168 -1.20 15.86 -9.74
N ASP A 169 0.02 15.41 -9.96
CA ASP A 169 0.57 15.17 -11.30
C ASP A 169 0.35 13.69 -11.67
N LYS A 170 -0.61 13.45 -12.56
CA LYS A 170 -1.00 12.10 -12.98
C LYS A 170 0.17 11.30 -13.57
N SER A 171 1.10 11.96 -14.24
CA SER A 171 2.30 11.31 -14.79
C SER A 171 3.26 10.79 -13.73
N ARG A 172 3.13 11.27 -12.50
CA ARG A 172 4.00 10.93 -11.36
C ARG A 172 3.33 10.07 -10.31
N SER A 173 2.02 10.17 -10.15
CA SER A 173 1.25 9.46 -9.12
C SER A 173 0.23 8.46 -9.67
N GLY A 174 -0.21 8.63 -10.91
CA GLY A 174 -1.37 7.96 -11.46
C GLY A 174 -2.71 8.65 -11.17
N GLY A 175 -2.74 9.65 -10.28
CA GLY A 175 -3.96 10.33 -9.83
C GLY A 175 -4.52 9.78 -8.52
N GLY A 176 -5.64 10.37 -8.09
CA GLY A 176 -6.23 10.07 -6.79
C GLY A 176 -6.89 8.70 -6.72
N VAL A 177 -7.57 8.32 -7.79
CA VAL A 177 -8.18 6.98 -7.92
C VAL A 177 -7.10 5.91 -7.90
N PHE A 178 -6.04 6.07 -8.70
CA PHE A 178 -4.93 5.12 -8.76
C PHE A 178 -4.21 4.98 -7.42
N ASP A 179 -3.79 6.11 -6.83
CA ASP A 179 -3.07 6.10 -5.56
C ASP A 179 -3.89 5.54 -4.39
N LEU A 180 -5.18 5.90 -4.33
CA LEU A 180 -6.02 5.56 -3.18
C LEU A 180 -6.69 4.19 -3.30
N LEU A 181 -7.30 3.87 -4.47
CA LEU A 181 -8.10 2.66 -4.63
C LEU A 181 -7.31 1.42 -5.03
N ILE A 182 -6.02 1.55 -5.33
CA ILE A 182 -5.12 0.41 -5.51
C ILE A 182 -5.16 -0.55 -4.31
N HIS A 183 -5.35 -0.03 -3.11
CA HIS A 183 -5.51 -0.83 -1.90
C HIS A 183 -6.71 -1.79 -1.98
N ASP A 184 -7.85 -1.29 -2.46
CA ASP A 184 -9.10 -2.05 -2.50
C ASP A 184 -9.11 -3.01 -3.71
N VAL A 185 -8.50 -2.60 -4.83
CA VAL A 185 -8.30 -3.48 -6.01
C VAL A 185 -7.33 -4.60 -5.67
N ASP A 186 -6.24 -4.32 -4.98
CA ASP A 186 -5.29 -5.34 -4.52
C ASP A 186 -5.93 -6.34 -3.56
N LEU A 187 -6.69 -5.84 -2.58
CA LEU A 187 -7.38 -6.69 -1.62
C LEU A 187 -8.43 -7.59 -2.31
N MET A 188 -9.20 -7.06 -3.26
CA MET A 188 -10.16 -7.81 -4.05
C MET A 188 -9.49 -8.97 -4.80
N ILE A 189 -8.33 -8.69 -5.45
CA ILE A 189 -7.56 -9.71 -6.16
C ILE A 189 -6.98 -10.74 -5.18
N HIS A 190 -6.47 -10.30 -4.04
CA HIS A 190 -5.98 -11.21 -3.00
C HIS A 190 -7.05 -12.17 -2.48
N LEU A 191 -8.29 -11.68 -2.30
CA LEU A 191 -9.40 -12.50 -1.78
C LEU A 191 -10.04 -13.41 -2.84
N TYR A 192 -10.20 -12.92 -4.08
CA TYR A 192 -11.06 -13.57 -5.07
C TYR A 192 -10.36 -13.89 -6.39
N GLY A 193 -9.08 -13.56 -6.53
CA GLY A 193 -8.35 -13.69 -7.79
C GLY A 193 -8.71 -12.60 -8.80
N SER A 194 -8.33 -12.81 -10.06
CA SER A 194 -8.55 -11.86 -11.16
C SER A 194 -10.01 -11.78 -11.57
N PRO A 195 -10.57 -10.57 -11.73
CA PRO A 195 -11.88 -10.39 -12.34
C PRO A 195 -11.85 -10.68 -13.84
N GLN A 196 -13.03 -10.80 -14.46
CA GLN A 196 -13.18 -11.02 -15.91
C GLN A 196 -13.27 -9.71 -16.69
N SER A 197 -13.86 -8.68 -16.09
CA SER A 197 -14.01 -7.36 -16.70
C SER A 197 -14.30 -6.30 -15.65
N VAL A 198 -14.21 -5.03 -16.04
CA VAL A 198 -14.58 -3.88 -15.21
C VAL A 198 -15.38 -2.87 -16.05
N THR A 199 -16.38 -2.29 -15.42
CA THR A 199 -17.10 -1.09 -15.91
C THR A 199 -17.00 -0.02 -14.85
N ALA A 200 -16.95 1.25 -15.26
CA ALA A 200 -16.82 2.35 -14.31
C ALA A 200 -17.48 3.63 -14.81
N THR A 201 -17.86 4.49 -13.88
CA THR A 201 -18.23 5.88 -14.10
C THR A 201 -17.48 6.76 -13.09
N GLY A 202 -17.32 8.05 -13.37
CA GLY A 202 -16.63 8.90 -12.42
C GLY A 202 -16.36 10.31 -12.97
N TYR A 203 -15.53 11.06 -12.23
CA TYR A 203 -15.17 12.43 -12.59
C TYR A 203 -13.73 12.72 -12.12
N GLU A 204 -12.96 13.41 -12.93
CA GLU A 204 -11.60 13.82 -12.64
C GLU A 204 -11.40 15.31 -12.89
N ASP A 205 -10.92 16.02 -11.87
CA ASP A 205 -10.35 17.37 -11.92
C ASP A 205 -9.25 17.44 -10.85
N LEU A 206 -8.06 16.97 -11.18
CA LEU A 206 -6.95 16.93 -10.23
C LEU A 206 -6.51 18.30 -9.75
N ALA A 207 -6.70 19.35 -10.57
CA ALA A 207 -6.39 20.73 -10.18
C ALA A 207 -7.32 21.20 -9.05
N ALA A 208 -8.60 20.84 -9.12
CA ALA A 208 -9.58 21.08 -8.06
C ALA A 208 -9.48 20.10 -6.89
N GLY A 209 -8.61 19.09 -6.97
CA GLY A 209 -8.48 18.05 -5.95
C GLY A 209 -9.64 17.06 -5.95
N VAL A 210 -10.20 16.77 -7.11
CA VAL A 210 -11.30 15.81 -7.30
C VAL A 210 -10.85 14.71 -8.22
N ASP A 211 -11.00 13.46 -7.77
CA ASP A 211 -10.79 12.28 -8.61
C ASP A 211 -11.62 11.12 -8.04
N LEU A 212 -12.77 10.87 -8.65
CA LEU A 212 -13.80 9.97 -8.14
C LEU A 212 -14.14 8.90 -9.15
N ILE A 213 -14.40 7.70 -8.66
CA ILE A 213 -14.84 6.56 -9.47
C ILE A 213 -15.83 5.68 -8.73
N ASP A 214 -16.78 5.12 -9.47
CA ASP A 214 -17.65 4.00 -9.11
C ASP A 214 -17.45 2.89 -10.12
N ALA A 215 -16.82 1.79 -9.71
CA ALA A 215 -16.46 0.69 -10.57
C ALA A 215 -17.14 -0.62 -10.15
N GLN A 216 -17.45 -1.46 -11.15
CA GLN A 216 -17.98 -2.81 -10.96
C GLN A 216 -17.07 -3.82 -11.67
N PHE A 217 -16.41 -4.65 -10.88
CA PHE A 217 -15.61 -5.77 -11.34
C PHE A 217 -16.46 -7.03 -11.43
N GLN A 218 -16.47 -7.68 -12.58
CA GLN A 218 -17.25 -8.89 -12.82
C GLN A 218 -16.40 -10.14 -12.60
N TYR A 219 -16.95 -11.08 -11.86
CA TYR A 219 -16.43 -12.41 -11.62
C TYR A 219 -17.43 -13.46 -12.10
N ASP A 220 -17.04 -14.74 -12.06
CA ASP A 220 -17.98 -15.82 -12.34
C ASP A 220 -19.03 -15.94 -11.23
N GLY A 221 -20.26 -15.47 -11.55
CA GLY A 221 -21.45 -15.55 -10.69
C GLY A 221 -21.52 -14.54 -9.54
N PHE A 222 -20.65 -13.51 -9.49
CA PHE A 222 -20.78 -12.38 -8.56
C PHE A 222 -20.07 -11.14 -9.09
N SER A 223 -20.24 -10.03 -8.41
CA SER A 223 -19.51 -8.80 -8.71
C SER A 223 -18.93 -8.15 -7.44
N VAL A 224 -17.88 -7.37 -7.64
CA VAL A 224 -17.25 -6.55 -6.59
C VAL A 224 -17.33 -5.08 -7.01
N SER A 225 -17.89 -4.24 -6.14
CA SER A 225 -17.89 -2.79 -6.31
C SER A 225 -16.68 -2.18 -5.61
N VAL A 226 -15.94 -1.33 -6.32
CA VAL A 226 -14.87 -0.50 -5.75
C VAL A 226 -15.20 0.95 -6.05
N SER A 227 -15.32 1.79 -5.03
CA SER A 227 -15.74 3.18 -5.20
C SER A 227 -15.01 4.15 -4.28
N GLY A 228 -14.94 5.42 -4.68
CA GLY A 228 -14.35 6.48 -3.89
C GLY A 228 -13.34 7.32 -4.65
N GLY A 229 -12.29 7.78 -3.95
CA GLY A 229 -11.26 8.65 -4.49
C GLY A 229 -11.08 9.93 -3.68
N TRP A 230 -10.56 10.97 -4.31
CA TRP A 230 -10.33 12.28 -3.71
C TRP A 230 -11.55 13.19 -3.83
N HIS A 231 -11.95 13.75 -2.71
CA HIS A 231 -13.02 14.72 -2.60
C HIS A 231 -12.45 16.13 -2.35
N PRO A 232 -13.14 17.20 -2.79
CA PRO A 232 -12.68 18.57 -2.57
C PRO A 232 -12.77 18.97 -1.09
N GLY A 233 -11.95 19.93 -0.68
CA GLY A 233 -11.97 20.49 0.68
C GLY A 233 -11.37 19.53 1.72
N ALA A 234 -11.77 19.73 2.98
CA ALA A 234 -11.31 18.92 4.12
C ALA A 234 -12.18 17.66 4.31
N TYR A 235 -12.35 16.86 3.27
CA TYR A 235 -13.15 15.65 3.35
C TYR A 235 -12.46 14.61 4.25
N PRO A 236 -13.16 14.01 5.24
CA PRO A 236 -12.53 13.07 6.16
C PRO A 236 -12.12 11.77 5.45
N PHE A 237 -11.03 11.17 5.94
CA PHE A 237 -10.63 9.85 5.48
C PHE A 237 -11.63 8.79 5.94
N SER A 238 -12.05 7.91 5.03
CA SER A 238 -12.82 6.71 5.37
C SER A 238 -12.37 5.52 4.53
N MET A 239 -12.46 4.33 5.11
CA MET A 239 -12.29 3.05 4.44
C MET A 239 -13.33 2.07 4.94
N GLU A 240 -13.99 1.38 4.02
CA GLU A 240 -15.17 0.60 4.32
C GLU A 240 -15.22 -0.67 3.46
N TYR A 241 -15.80 -1.72 4.01
CA TYR A 241 -16.23 -2.87 3.20
C TYR A 241 -17.58 -3.40 3.69
N THR A 242 -18.35 -3.96 2.74
CA THR A 242 -19.54 -4.78 3.02
C THR A 242 -19.45 -6.01 2.12
N ILE A 243 -19.39 -7.21 2.72
CA ILE A 243 -19.27 -8.48 2.00
C ILE A 243 -20.39 -9.40 2.40
N VAL A 244 -21.23 -9.75 1.43
CA VAL A 244 -22.36 -10.67 1.62
C VAL A 244 -21.96 -12.07 1.17
N THR A 245 -22.06 -13.03 2.06
CA THR A 245 -21.78 -14.45 1.82
C THR A 245 -23.05 -15.31 2.02
N ALA A 246 -22.92 -16.60 1.88
CA ALA A 246 -23.99 -17.52 2.24
C ALA A 246 -24.22 -17.58 3.77
N ALA A 247 -23.18 -17.32 4.56
CA ALA A 247 -23.23 -17.38 6.02
C ALA A 247 -23.77 -16.09 6.65
N GLY A 248 -23.65 -14.95 5.97
CA GLY A 248 -24.07 -13.65 6.51
C GLY A 248 -23.32 -12.49 5.85
N THR A 249 -23.38 -11.33 6.49
CA THR A 249 -22.76 -10.09 6.01
C THR A 249 -21.65 -9.66 6.95
N TYR A 250 -20.48 -9.42 6.39
CA TYR A 250 -19.33 -8.75 7.05
C TYR A 250 -19.40 -7.28 6.69
N ASP A 251 -19.34 -6.43 7.69
CA ASP A 251 -19.41 -4.97 7.51
C ASP A 251 -18.36 -4.26 8.36
N TYR A 252 -17.73 -3.26 7.78
CA TYR A 252 -16.73 -2.43 8.44
C TYR A 252 -16.75 -1.02 7.90
N SER A 253 -16.58 -0.05 8.79
CA SER A 253 -16.43 1.35 8.42
C SER A 253 -15.50 2.06 9.41
N PHE A 254 -14.37 2.55 8.91
CA PHE A 254 -13.48 3.45 9.67
C PHE A 254 -13.95 4.92 9.48
N PRO A 255 -14.10 5.71 10.54
CA PRO A 255 -13.70 5.44 11.93
C PRO A 255 -14.79 4.89 12.86
N ALA A 256 -15.86 4.27 12.34
CA ALA A 256 -17.03 3.91 13.14
C ALA A 256 -16.78 2.77 14.15
N GLY A 257 -15.78 1.93 13.97
CA GLY A 257 -15.44 0.87 14.93
C GLY A 257 -14.89 -0.40 14.31
N ASP A 258 -14.94 -1.50 15.06
CA ASP A 258 -14.46 -2.81 14.63
C ASP A 258 -15.42 -3.46 13.61
N PRO A 259 -14.93 -4.44 12.81
CA PRO A 259 -15.77 -5.21 11.90
C PRO A 259 -16.88 -5.95 12.62
N VAL A 260 -18.05 -6.02 11.99
CA VAL A 260 -19.22 -6.72 12.53
C VAL A 260 -19.69 -7.79 11.53
N PHE A 261 -20.04 -8.96 12.05
CA PHE A 261 -20.68 -10.03 11.29
C PHE A 261 -22.15 -10.15 11.67
N TYR A 262 -23.00 -10.16 10.65
CA TYR A 262 -24.44 -10.29 10.75
C TYR A 262 -24.88 -11.64 10.17
N ALA A 263 -25.09 -12.65 11.03
CA ALA A 263 -25.62 -13.95 10.61
C ALA A 263 -27.15 -13.96 10.64
N PRO A 264 -27.83 -14.67 9.72
CA PRO A 264 -29.29 -14.81 9.75
C PRO A 264 -29.78 -15.43 11.05
N GLY A 265 -30.70 -14.73 11.73
CA GLY A 265 -31.34 -15.23 12.99
C GLY A 265 -30.43 -15.19 14.23
N ALA A 266 -29.30 -14.50 14.18
CA ALA A 266 -28.40 -14.30 15.31
C ALA A 266 -28.19 -12.81 15.61
N GLU A 267 -27.75 -12.52 16.82
CA GLU A 267 -27.32 -11.16 17.19
C GLU A 267 -26.04 -10.77 16.45
N PRO A 268 -25.81 -9.47 16.15
CA PRO A 268 -24.59 -8.99 15.54
C PRO A 268 -23.35 -9.37 16.36
N GLN A 269 -22.33 -9.89 15.70
CA GLN A 269 -21.07 -10.30 16.31
C GLN A 269 -19.96 -9.32 15.93
N VAL A 270 -19.36 -8.64 16.90
CA VAL A 270 -18.14 -7.88 16.69
C VAL A 270 -16.98 -8.86 16.45
N LEU A 271 -16.28 -8.67 15.32
CA LEU A 271 -15.14 -9.50 14.96
C LEU A 271 -13.87 -8.84 15.51
N THR A 272 -13.44 -9.31 16.68
CA THR A 272 -12.17 -8.85 17.26
C THR A 272 -11.01 -9.61 16.62
N PRO A 273 -10.08 -8.93 15.98
CA PRO A 273 -8.86 -9.57 15.47
C PRO A 273 -8.08 -10.23 16.62
N PRO A 274 -7.45 -11.39 16.39
CA PRO A 274 -6.81 -12.17 17.47
C PRO A 274 -5.68 -11.44 18.19
N GLU A 275 -5.01 -10.49 17.55
CA GLU A 275 -3.99 -9.63 18.15
C GLU A 275 -4.09 -8.22 17.54
N PRO A 276 -3.98 -7.15 18.33
CA PRO A 276 -3.91 -5.78 17.82
C PRO A 276 -2.49 -5.49 17.29
N VAL A 277 -2.09 -6.17 16.21
CA VAL A 277 -0.79 -5.95 15.59
C VAL A 277 -0.89 -4.75 14.66
N ASP A 278 0.06 -3.83 14.76
CA ASP A 278 0.22 -2.78 13.76
C ASP A 278 0.51 -3.41 12.38
N GLY A 279 -0.38 -3.19 11.42
CA GLY A 279 -0.26 -3.77 10.09
C GLY A 279 1.00 -3.35 9.34
N TYR A 280 1.50 -2.14 9.57
CA TYR A 280 2.78 -1.68 9.00
C TYR A 280 3.95 -2.48 9.56
N ARG A 281 3.96 -2.73 10.87
CA ARG A 281 4.97 -3.58 11.49
C ARG A 281 4.86 -5.02 10.99
N ALA A 282 3.67 -5.57 10.95
CA ALA A 282 3.44 -6.94 10.48
C ALA A 282 3.93 -7.16 9.05
N GLN A 283 3.63 -6.25 8.12
CA GLN A 283 4.10 -6.36 6.73
C GLN A 283 5.64 -6.28 6.60
N ILE A 284 6.28 -5.39 7.37
CA ILE A 284 7.74 -5.22 7.35
C ILE A 284 8.43 -6.45 7.95
N GLU A 285 7.92 -6.99 9.05
CA GLU A 285 8.43 -8.23 9.67
C GLU A 285 8.25 -9.43 8.73
N TYR A 286 7.11 -9.54 8.05
CA TYR A 286 6.87 -10.58 7.06
C TYR A 286 7.83 -10.47 5.87
N PHE A 287 8.02 -9.26 5.31
CA PHE A 287 9.02 -9.03 4.28
C PHE A 287 10.42 -9.45 4.75
N ALA A 288 10.83 -9.02 5.94
CA ALA A 288 12.14 -9.33 6.51
C ALA A 288 12.34 -10.85 6.72
N GLN A 289 11.29 -11.55 7.13
CA GLN A 289 11.30 -13.02 7.24
C GLN A 289 11.53 -13.67 5.89
N CYS A 290 10.73 -13.32 4.87
CA CYS A 290 10.87 -13.85 3.51
C CYS A 290 12.25 -13.56 2.93
N ALA A 291 12.72 -12.32 3.06
CA ALA A 291 14.02 -11.89 2.54
C ALA A 291 15.19 -12.59 3.24
N SER A 292 15.15 -12.78 4.57
CA SER A 292 16.21 -13.48 5.31
C SER A 292 16.31 -14.96 4.94
N GLN A 293 15.23 -15.56 4.48
CA GLN A 293 15.15 -16.95 4.02
C GLN A 293 15.30 -17.08 2.50
N ASN A 294 15.41 -15.97 1.80
CA ASN A 294 15.35 -15.86 0.32
C ASN A 294 14.13 -16.60 -0.27
N GLN A 295 12.96 -16.45 0.37
CA GLN A 295 11.71 -17.09 -0.03
C GLN A 295 10.75 -16.05 -0.61
N LEU A 296 9.95 -16.45 -1.60
CA LEU A 296 8.92 -15.58 -2.16
C LEU A 296 7.87 -15.22 -1.09
N PRO A 297 7.40 -13.98 -1.05
CA PRO A 297 6.38 -13.53 -0.10
C PRO A 297 4.98 -14.03 -0.53
N ALA A 298 4.64 -15.28 -0.19
CA ALA A 298 3.45 -15.97 -0.68
C ALA A 298 2.14 -15.21 -0.38
N ASP A 299 2.06 -14.52 0.76
CA ASP A 299 0.90 -13.70 1.10
C ASP A 299 0.88 -12.34 0.38
N CYS A 300 1.96 -11.95 -0.30
CA CYS A 300 2.10 -10.70 -1.02
C CYS A 300 3.03 -10.81 -2.23
N LEU A 301 2.70 -11.76 -3.14
CA LEU A 301 3.49 -11.98 -4.36
C LEU A 301 3.56 -10.69 -5.20
N PRO A 302 4.72 -10.34 -5.75
CA PRO A 302 4.85 -9.18 -6.62
C PRO A 302 3.98 -9.28 -7.88
N GLU A 303 3.73 -10.49 -8.38
CA GLU A 303 2.83 -10.75 -9.51
C GLU A 303 1.40 -10.32 -9.21
N THR A 304 0.88 -10.57 -8.00
CA THR A 304 -0.47 -10.13 -7.63
C THR A 304 -0.56 -8.62 -7.47
N SER A 305 0.50 -7.98 -6.98
CA SER A 305 0.60 -6.50 -6.92
C SER A 305 0.69 -5.88 -8.31
N ALA A 306 1.42 -6.52 -9.24
CA ALA A 306 1.46 -6.11 -10.65
C ALA A 306 0.08 -6.24 -11.32
N GLU A 307 -0.66 -7.28 -10.98
CA GLU A 307 -2.03 -7.48 -11.45
C GLU A 307 -2.97 -6.40 -10.91
N ALA A 308 -2.84 -6.02 -9.64
CA ALA A 308 -3.59 -4.92 -9.06
C ALA A 308 -3.34 -3.60 -9.80
N VAL A 309 -2.09 -3.31 -10.18
CA VAL A 309 -1.75 -2.14 -11.01
C VAL A 309 -2.48 -2.20 -12.36
N ARG A 310 -2.45 -3.34 -13.07
CA ARG A 310 -3.13 -3.50 -14.36
C ARG A 310 -4.63 -3.30 -14.26
N TRP A 311 -5.26 -3.89 -13.24
CA TRP A 311 -6.70 -3.75 -13.06
C TRP A 311 -7.11 -2.35 -12.61
N THR A 312 -6.28 -1.65 -11.84
CA THR A 312 -6.53 -0.25 -11.49
C THR A 312 -6.45 0.65 -12.73
N ILE A 313 -5.49 0.41 -13.63
CA ILE A 313 -5.41 1.13 -14.93
C ILE A 313 -6.67 0.86 -15.77
N GLN A 314 -7.08 -0.41 -15.89
CA GLN A 314 -8.30 -0.76 -16.63
C GLN A 314 -9.56 -0.13 -16.02
N MET A 315 -9.65 -0.04 -14.71
CA MET A 315 -10.73 0.63 -13.99
C MET A 315 -10.78 2.13 -14.35
N GLU A 316 -9.63 2.82 -14.35
CA GLU A 316 -9.57 4.22 -14.74
C GLU A 316 -9.94 4.44 -16.21
N GLU A 317 -9.46 3.59 -17.11
CA GLU A 317 -9.80 3.66 -18.54
C GLU A 317 -11.29 3.40 -18.79
N ALA A 318 -11.91 2.50 -18.03
CA ALA A 318 -13.33 2.19 -18.13
C ALA A 318 -14.22 3.37 -17.74
N ARG A 319 -13.74 4.30 -16.94
CA ARG A 319 -14.45 5.54 -16.55
C ARG A 319 -14.83 6.44 -17.72
N TRP A 320 -14.09 6.35 -18.84
CA TRP A 320 -14.24 7.20 -20.01
C TRP A 320 -14.94 6.50 -21.20
N LYS A 321 -15.36 5.27 -21.02
CA LYS A 321 -16.07 4.45 -22.03
C LYS A 321 -17.56 4.44 -21.77
#